data_416954c970a0c44e26a152072760e0c5
#
_entry.id   416954c970a0c44e26a152072760e0c5
#
_cell.length_a   1.000
_cell.length_b   1.000
_cell.length_c   1.000
_cell.angle_alpha   90.00
_cell.angle_beta   90.00
_cell.angle_gamma   90.00
#
_symmetry.space_group_name_H-M   'P 1'
#
loop_
_entity.id
_entity.type
_entity.pdbx_description
1 polymer ?
#
loop_
_entity_poly.entity_id
_entity_poly.type
_entity_poly.pdbx_seq_one_letter_code
_entity_poly.pdbx_strand_id
1 'polypeptide(L)'
;MLTAHVNATLRPTSDGEFRLACNPAIECAFFLSVPKSGVWDRMPDFPMSAHFVGGDPALADPGSAQARWVTLAAPDIAARVPGSRFTVVEKTDHMMVCERPDICRDLIAAMVDDAAR
;
A
#
# COMPACT_ATOMS: atom_id res chain seq x y z
N MET A 1 12.18 13.37 3.95
CA MET A 1 11.37 12.22 3.49
C MET A 1 11.07 12.28 1.99
N LEU A 2 10.49 13.38 1.49
CA LEU A 2 10.21 13.58 0.05
C LEU A 2 11.46 13.39 -0.82
N THR A 3 12.60 13.95 -0.40
CA THR A 3 13.88 13.85 -1.09
C THR A 3 14.36 12.40 -1.28
N ALA A 4 14.20 11.55 -0.26
CA ALA A 4 14.58 10.13 -0.34
C ALA A 4 13.71 9.38 -1.35
N HIS A 5 12.40 9.66 -1.37
CA HIS A 5 11.48 9.08 -2.34
C HIS A 5 11.82 9.51 -3.76
N VAL A 6 12.03 10.81 -3.99
CA VAL A 6 12.45 11.35 -5.31
C VAL A 6 13.74 10.68 -5.79
N ASN A 7 14.75 10.57 -4.92
CA ASN A 7 16.02 9.93 -5.27
C ASN A 7 15.87 8.44 -5.58
N ALA A 8 14.92 7.76 -4.96
CA ALA A 8 14.64 6.35 -5.24
C ALA A 8 13.91 6.15 -6.57
N THR A 9 13.11 7.12 -6.99
CA THR A 9 12.27 7.03 -8.20
C THR A 9 12.93 7.58 -9.46
N LEU A 10 14.03 8.33 -9.32
CA LEU A 10 14.75 8.91 -10.44
C LEU A 10 16.11 8.25 -10.67
N ARG A 11 16.55 8.21 -11.91
CA ARG A 11 17.88 7.75 -12.33
C ARG A 11 18.52 8.82 -13.22
N PRO A 12 19.77 9.21 -12.93
CA PRO A 12 20.48 10.12 -13.82
C PRO A 12 20.75 9.44 -15.17
N THR A 13 20.72 10.23 -16.22
CA THR A 13 21.08 9.84 -17.57
C THR A 13 22.45 10.41 -17.96
N SER A 14 23.06 9.90 -19.02
CA SER A 14 24.41 10.31 -19.45
C SER A 14 24.50 11.75 -19.94
N ASP A 15 23.37 12.36 -20.31
CA ASP A 15 23.23 13.75 -20.76
C ASP A 15 22.95 14.73 -19.61
N GLY A 16 22.94 14.23 -18.35
CA GLY A 16 22.72 15.04 -17.14
C GLY A 16 21.26 15.27 -16.80
N GLU A 17 20.34 14.62 -17.51
CA GLU A 17 18.91 14.64 -17.18
C GLU A 17 18.54 13.52 -16.19
N PHE A 18 17.27 13.43 -15.84
CA PHE A 18 16.73 12.38 -15.00
C PHE A 18 15.58 11.67 -15.71
N ARG A 19 15.52 10.35 -15.54
CA ARG A 19 14.39 9.54 -15.97
C ARG A 19 13.77 8.81 -14.80
N LEU A 20 12.50 8.43 -14.90
CA LEU A 20 11.84 7.57 -13.93
C LEU A 20 12.54 6.21 -13.89
N ALA A 21 12.78 5.70 -12.67
CA ALA A 21 13.35 4.37 -12.45
C ALA A 21 12.40 3.27 -12.94
N CYS A 22 11.09 3.45 -12.73
CA CYS A 22 10.06 2.61 -13.32
C CYS A 22 9.67 3.16 -14.69
N ASN A 23 9.65 2.30 -15.70
CA ASN A 23 9.19 2.69 -17.04
C ASN A 23 7.66 2.93 -16.97
N PRO A 24 7.15 4.11 -17.35
CA PRO A 24 5.72 4.43 -17.30
C PRO A 24 4.83 3.44 -18.07
N ALA A 25 5.32 2.87 -19.18
CA ALA A 25 4.57 1.87 -19.92
C ALA A 25 4.40 0.54 -19.15
N ILE A 26 5.43 0.14 -18.38
CA ILE A 26 5.36 -1.03 -17.51
C ILE A 26 4.41 -0.78 -16.34
N GLU A 27 4.50 0.37 -15.72
CA GLU A 27 3.63 0.78 -14.63
C GLU A 27 2.16 0.82 -15.08
N CYS A 28 1.89 1.43 -16.23
CA CYS A 28 0.56 1.45 -16.84
C CYS A 28 0.04 0.03 -17.12
N ALA A 29 0.85 -0.84 -17.71
CA ALA A 29 0.48 -2.23 -17.99
C ALA A 29 0.18 -3.00 -16.70
N PHE A 30 0.93 -2.75 -15.63
CA PHE A 30 0.67 -3.33 -14.31
C PHE A 30 -0.70 -2.91 -13.79
N PHE A 31 -1.00 -1.62 -13.73
CA PHE A 31 -2.30 -1.12 -13.24
C PHE A 31 -3.48 -1.63 -14.09
N LEU A 32 -3.32 -1.75 -15.40
CA LEU A 32 -4.35 -2.31 -16.27
C LEU A 32 -4.55 -3.81 -16.09
N SER A 33 -3.57 -4.54 -15.57
CA SER A 33 -3.66 -5.98 -15.32
C SER A 33 -4.33 -6.31 -13.98
N VAL A 34 -4.25 -5.44 -12.98
CA VAL A 34 -4.78 -5.67 -11.63
C VAL A 34 -6.25 -6.07 -11.61
N PRO A 35 -7.17 -5.39 -12.32
CA PRO A 35 -8.58 -5.77 -12.34
C PRO A 35 -8.85 -7.16 -12.95
N LYS A 36 -7.91 -7.66 -13.75
CA LYS A 36 -8.02 -8.95 -14.44
C LYS A 36 -7.31 -10.09 -13.70
N SER A 37 -6.66 -9.80 -12.58
CA SER A 37 -5.84 -10.77 -11.86
C SER A 37 -6.65 -11.88 -11.17
N GLY A 38 -7.94 -11.67 -10.92
CA GLY A 38 -8.79 -12.58 -10.16
C GLY A 38 -8.42 -12.69 -8.68
N VAL A 39 -7.50 -11.85 -8.18
CA VAL A 39 -7.06 -11.86 -6.78
C VAL A 39 -8.22 -11.60 -5.84
N TRP A 40 -9.13 -10.70 -6.21
CA TRP A 40 -10.29 -10.36 -5.40
C TRP A 40 -11.19 -11.56 -5.10
N ASP A 41 -11.41 -12.42 -6.08
CA ASP A 41 -12.27 -13.61 -5.93
C ASP A 41 -11.56 -14.73 -5.14
N ARG A 42 -10.24 -14.70 -5.09
CA ARG A 42 -9.41 -15.70 -4.38
C ARG A 42 -9.02 -15.29 -2.96
N MET A 43 -9.34 -14.09 -2.53
CA MET A 43 -9.04 -13.64 -1.17
C MET A 43 -9.64 -14.52 -0.06
N PRO A 44 -10.86 -15.09 -0.21
CA PRO A 44 -11.40 -16.02 0.79
C PRO A 44 -10.60 -17.31 0.96
N ASP A 45 -9.84 -17.70 -0.07
CA ASP A 45 -9.01 -18.90 -0.07
C ASP A 45 -7.57 -18.65 0.40
N PHE A 46 -7.27 -17.44 0.88
CA PHE A 46 -5.92 -17.08 1.31
C PHE A 46 -5.52 -17.92 2.54
N PRO A 47 -4.42 -18.68 2.48
CA PRO A 47 -4.13 -19.73 3.45
C PRO A 47 -3.56 -19.22 4.79
N MET A 48 -3.35 -17.93 4.91
CA MET A 48 -2.70 -17.30 6.07
C MET A 48 -3.53 -16.14 6.57
N SER A 49 -3.47 -15.88 7.88
CA SER A 49 -3.95 -14.61 8.43
C SER A 49 -3.08 -13.46 7.93
N ALA A 50 -3.69 -12.30 7.72
CA ALA A 50 -3.00 -11.10 7.30
C ALA A 50 -3.35 -9.91 8.21
N HIS A 51 -2.44 -8.98 8.35
CA HIS A 51 -2.71 -7.71 8.99
C HIS A 51 -2.68 -6.60 7.94
N PHE A 52 -3.84 -6.11 7.59
CA PHE A 52 -3.99 -4.99 6.66
C PHE A 52 -3.87 -3.68 7.42
N VAL A 53 -3.11 -2.76 6.87
CA VAL A 53 -2.90 -1.43 7.46
C VAL A 53 -3.27 -0.39 6.42
N GLY A 54 -4.12 0.53 6.79
CA GLY A 54 -4.58 1.62 5.92
C GLY A 54 -4.36 2.99 6.53
N GLY A 55 -4.33 4.02 5.70
CA GLY A 55 -4.38 5.40 6.13
C GLY A 55 -5.74 5.81 6.66
N ASP A 56 -5.83 7.02 7.15
CA ASP A 56 -7.04 7.60 7.75
C ASP A 56 -8.08 7.94 6.67
N PRO A 57 -9.24 7.28 6.66
CA PRO A 57 -10.29 7.58 5.69
C PRO A 57 -10.79 9.02 5.72
N ALA A 58 -10.65 9.72 6.87
CA ALA A 58 -11.06 11.11 7.01
C ALA A 58 -10.19 12.08 6.19
N LEU A 59 -8.97 11.66 5.83
CA LEU A 59 -8.06 12.44 4.97
C LEU A 59 -8.20 12.10 3.49
N ALA A 60 -8.95 11.04 3.18
CA ALA A 60 -9.16 10.64 1.79
C ALA A 60 -10.03 11.69 1.08
N ASP A 61 -9.50 12.29 0.01
CA ASP A 61 -10.31 13.13 -0.88
C ASP A 61 -11.35 12.25 -1.61
N PRO A 62 -12.65 12.41 -1.32
CA PRO A 62 -13.70 11.59 -1.95
C PRO A 62 -13.72 11.68 -3.48
N GLY A 63 -13.13 12.75 -4.03
CA GLY A 63 -13.02 12.99 -5.47
C GLY A 63 -11.84 12.26 -6.11
N SER A 64 -10.84 11.85 -5.34
CA SER A 64 -9.66 11.19 -5.88
C SER A 64 -9.91 9.70 -6.12
N ALA A 65 -9.49 9.20 -7.28
CA ALA A 65 -9.55 7.78 -7.58
C ALA A 65 -8.69 6.97 -6.59
N GLN A 66 -7.59 7.56 -6.13
CA GLN A 66 -6.63 6.93 -5.22
C GLN A 66 -7.23 6.71 -3.82
N ALA A 67 -7.99 7.67 -3.29
CA ALA A 67 -8.69 7.53 -2.02
C ALA A 67 -9.69 6.38 -2.04
N ARG A 68 -10.45 6.24 -3.12
CA ARG A 68 -11.46 5.18 -3.26
C ARG A 68 -10.84 3.78 -3.32
N TRP A 69 -9.70 3.63 -4.01
CA TRP A 69 -9.13 2.31 -4.27
C TRP A 69 -8.26 1.79 -3.14
N VAL A 70 -7.59 2.65 -2.41
CA VAL A 70 -6.58 2.23 -1.43
C VAL A 70 -7.09 2.37 0.00
N THR A 71 -7.49 3.57 0.40
CA THR A 71 -7.86 3.84 1.79
C THR A 71 -9.26 3.33 2.12
N LEU A 72 -10.23 3.52 1.22
CA LEU A 72 -11.62 3.13 1.46
C LEU A 72 -11.89 1.64 1.21
N ALA A 73 -11.11 0.98 0.36
CA ALA A 73 -11.26 -0.45 0.07
C ALA A 73 -10.54 -1.36 1.08
N ALA A 74 -9.63 -0.83 1.88
CA ALA A 74 -8.82 -1.65 2.79
C ALA A 74 -9.65 -2.43 3.85
N PRO A 75 -10.72 -1.90 4.44
CA PRO A 75 -11.59 -2.67 5.32
C PRO A 75 -12.28 -3.84 4.61
N ASP A 76 -12.74 -3.62 3.37
CA ASP A 76 -13.41 -4.66 2.57
C ASP A 76 -12.42 -5.76 2.17
N ILE A 77 -11.18 -5.40 1.87
CA ILE A 77 -10.09 -6.33 1.61
C ILE A 77 -9.85 -7.20 2.83
N ALA A 78 -9.70 -6.59 4.01
CA ALA A 78 -9.46 -7.30 5.24
C ALA A 78 -10.62 -8.25 5.59
N ALA A 79 -11.86 -7.82 5.38
CA ALA A 79 -13.04 -8.64 5.64
C ALA A 79 -13.14 -9.91 4.75
N ARG A 80 -12.46 -9.93 3.60
CA ARG A 80 -12.46 -11.07 2.68
C ARG A 80 -11.43 -12.13 3.02
N VAL A 81 -10.38 -11.79 3.76
CA VAL A 81 -9.31 -12.74 4.12
C VAL A 81 -9.61 -13.31 5.51
N PRO A 82 -9.87 -14.62 5.63
CA PRO A 82 -10.20 -15.23 6.92
C PRO A 82 -9.12 -15.03 7.96
N GLY A 83 -9.53 -14.68 9.19
CA GLY A 83 -8.60 -14.47 10.31
C GLY A 83 -7.71 -13.22 10.19
N SER A 84 -7.97 -12.33 9.22
CA SER A 84 -7.21 -11.11 9.08
C SER A 84 -7.64 -10.02 10.07
N ARG A 85 -6.74 -9.06 10.28
CA ARG A 85 -6.99 -7.83 11.06
C ARG A 85 -6.83 -6.62 10.17
N PHE A 86 -7.50 -5.53 10.53
CA PHE A 86 -7.35 -4.23 9.90
C PHE A 86 -7.04 -3.15 10.93
N THR A 87 -6.05 -2.31 10.66
CA THR A 87 -5.69 -1.16 11.50
C THR A 87 -5.62 0.09 10.64
N VAL A 88 -6.25 1.16 11.12
CA VAL A 88 -6.10 2.50 10.56
C VAL A 88 -4.96 3.21 11.26
N VAL A 89 -4.06 3.80 10.50
CA VAL A 89 -3.05 4.73 11.02
C VAL A 89 -3.62 6.13 10.92
N GLU A 90 -4.12 6.64 12.03
CA GLU A 90 -4.77 7.95 12.11
C GLU A 90 -3.86 9.08 11.62
N LYS A 91 -4.45 10.10 11.01
CA LYS A 91 -3.77 11.30 10.52
C LYS A 91 -2.69 11.01 9.47
N THR A 92 -2.82 9.92 8.74
CA THR A 92 -1.96 9.59 7.60
C THR A 92 -2.79 9.31 6.36
N ASP A 93 -2.21 9.57 5.19
CA ASP A 93 -2.79 9.20 3.92
C ASP A 93 -2.22 7.85 3.44
N HIS A 94 -2.31 7.57 2.16
CA HIS A 94 -1.79 6.36 1.51
C HIS A 94 -0.30 6.11 1.78
N MET A 95 0.49 7.16 1.97
CA MET A 95 1.92 7.10 2.23
C MET A 95 2.27 6.91 3.72
N MET A 96 1.41 6.26 4.50
CA MET A 96 1.55 6.07 5.94
C MET A 96 2.92 5.53 6.38
N VAL A 97 3.53 4.64 5.60
CA VAL A 97 4.87 4.09 5.87
C VAL A 97 5.93 5.20 5.87
N CYS A 98 5.72 6.22 5.07
CA CYS A 98 6.60 7.38 5.00
C CYS A 98 6.26 8.44 6.05
N GLU A 99 4.99 8.59 6.41
CA GLU A 99 4.51 9.61 7.33
C GLU A 99 4.68 9.20 8.80
N ARG A 100 4.42 7.91 9.08
CA ARG A 100 4.50 7.33 10.42
C ARG A 100 5.26 6.00 10.42
N PRO A 101 6.56 6.01 10.06
CA PRO A 101 7.40 4.81 10.05
C PRO A 101 7.52 4.14 11.42
N ASP A 102 7.39 4.92 12.49
CA ASP A 102 7.34 4.47 13.87
C ASP A 102 6.19 3.49 14.12
N ILE A 103 4.97 3.90 13.77
CA ILE A 103 3.77 3.07 13.94
C ILE A 103 3.84 1.84 13.05
N CYS A 104 4.23 1.99 11.79
CA CYS A 104 4.33 0.87 10.87
C CYS A 104 5.35 -0.19 11.34
N ARG A 105 6.50 0.25 11.87
CA ARG A 105 7.50 -0.64 12.47
C ARG A 105 6.90 -1.42 13.65
N ASP A 106 6.20 -0.73 14.55
CA ASP A 106 5.65 -1.34 15.76
C ASP A 106 4.54 -2.35 15.43
N LEU A 107 3.73 -2.08 14.41
CA LEU A 107 2.74 -3.05 13.90
C LEU A 107 3.39 -4.30 13.30
N ILE A 108 4.49 -4.14 12.56
CA ILE A 108 5.26 -5.26 12.00
C ILE A 108 5.88 -6.09 13.13
N ALA A 109 6.49 -5.44 14.13
CA ALA A 109 7.08 -6.13 15.28
C ALA A 109 6.03 -6.95 16.04
N ALA A 110 4.87 -6.35 16.34
CA ALA A 110 3.78 -7.05 17.00
C ALA A 110 3.29 -8.27 16.19
N MET A 111 3.24 -8.17 14.87
CA MET A 111 2.83 -9.28 14.01
C MET A 111 3.85 -10.43 14.02
N VAL A 112 5.13 -10.12 14.04
CA VAL A 112 6.22 -11.12 14.15
C VAL A 112 6.16 -11.83 15.50
N ASP A 113 5.95 -11.09 16.58
CA ASP A 113 5.85 -11.66 17.93
C ASP A 113 4.62 -12.58 18.10
N ASP A 114 3.50 -12.22 17.47
CA ASP A 114 2.29 -13.05 17.46
C ASP A 114 2.50 -14.35 16.67
N ALA A 115 3.25 -14.30 15.58
CA ALA A 115 3.56 -15.48 14.75
C ALA A 115 4.57 -16.45 15.39
N ALA A 116 5.34 -15.98 16.37
CA ALA A 116 6.35 -16.78 17.09
C ALA A 116 5.77 -17.55 18.29
N ARG A 117 4.50 -17.37 18.63
CA ARG A 117 3.79 -18.05 19.74
C ARG A 117 3.01 -19.24 19.27
#